data_de9de895a6e2cc0cfa4955e7d21febef
#
_entry.id   de9de895a6e2cc0cfa4955e7d21febef
#
_cell.length_a   1.000
_cell.length_b   1.000
_cell.length_c   1.000
_cell.angle_alpha   90.00
_cell.angle_beta   90.00
_cell.angle_gamma   90.00
#
_symmetry.space_group_name_H-M   'P 1'
#
loop_
_entity.id
_entity.type
_entity.pdbx_description
1 polymer ?
#
loop_
_entity_poly.entity_id
_entity_poly.type
_entity_poly.pdbx_seq_one_letter_code
_entity_poly.pdbx_strand_id
1 'polypeptide(L)'
;NQFLVMSHFKGHGSAGFGGAMKQLAMGFAARGGKLAQHSGISPKVIEKKCISCGLCVKKCDVEAIEMKEKAFIHSEKCVGCAGCIAVCPVGAIVNDWSEVNFKEKLAEYAYAAQKDKDNVYITYLINITKECDCMGQHMDEVASDIGVFISKDPVAIDTACIDMLQNQSEDKLFDDGRESIEHAVKIGFGSKDYELIELQ
;
A
#
# COMPACT_ATOMS: atom_id res chain seq x y z
N ASN A 1 -20.09 9.54 7.09
CA ASN A 1 -18.85 10.17 6.59
C ASN A 1 -18.57 9.64 5.19
N GLN A 2 -18.23 10.53 4.26
CA GLN A 2 -17.92 10.23 2.87
C GLN A 2 -16.57 10.82 2.54
N PHE A 3 -15.84 10.18 1.59
CA PHE A 3 -14.62 10.72 1.01
C PHE A 3 -14.80 10.91 -0.49
N LEU A 4 -14.22 11.97 -1.01
CA LEU A 4 -13.83 12.09 -2.40
C LEU A 4 -12.34 11.72 -2.46
N VAL A 5 -12.02 10.58 -3.06
CA VAL A 5 -10.65 10.08 -3.15
C VAL A 5 -10.13 10.35 -4.55
N MET A 6 -9.11 11.19 -4.64
CA MET A 6 -8.46 11.52 -5.90
C MET A 6 -7.10 10.80 -5.97
N SER A 7 -6.83 10.12 -7.06
CA SER A 7 -5.58 9.40 -7.27
C SER A 7 -5.00 9.64 -8.66
N HIS A 8 -3.69 9.56 -8.77
CA HIS A 8 -2.95 9.53 -10.02
C HIS A 8 -2.54 8.09 -10.29
N PHE A 9 -2.83 7.57 -11.49
CA PHE A 9 -2.47 6.21 -11.86
C PHE A 9 -1.07 6.15 -12.48
N LYS A 10 -0.22 5.26 -11.99
CA LYS A 10 1.18 5.08 -12.42
C LYS A 10 1.73 3.76 -11.93
N GLY A 11 2.91 3.39 -12.41
CA GLY A 11 3.64 2.22 -11.91
C GLY A 11 4.11 2.37 -10.46
N HIS A 12 4.47 1.24 -9.87
CA HIS A 12 5.08 1.18 -8.54
C HIS A 12 5.79 -0.17 -8.36
N GLY A 13 7.09 -0.15 -8.04
CA GLY A 13 7.92 -1.35 -7.96
C GLY A 13 7.33 -2.48 -7.11
N SER A 14 6.87 -2.18 -5.89
CA SER A 14 6.36 -3.22 -4.97
C SER A 14 4.86 -3.51 -5.12
N ALA A 15 4.07 -2.53 -5.52
CA ALA A 15 2.60 -2.66 -5.63
C ALA A 15 2.14 -3.06 -7.04
N GLY A 16 3.04 -2.99 -8.03
CA GLY A 16 2.72 -3.08 -9.44
C GLY A 16 2.22 -1.74 -9.98
N PHE A 17 1.22 -1.14 -9.34
CA PHE A 17 0.71 0.18 -9.68
C PHE A 17 0.31 1.00 -8.44
N GLY A 18 0.11 2.30 -8.65
CA GLY A 18 -0.55 3.20 -7.71
C GLY A 18 -1.82 3.76 -8.32
N GLY A 19 -2.95 3.59 -7.63
CA GLY A 19 -4.28 4.04 -8.01
C GLY A 19 -5.14 4.32 -6.79
N ALA A 20 -6.46 4.12 -6.89
CA ALA A 20 -7.41 4.39 -5.81
C ALA A 20 -7.15 3.52 -4.58
N MET A 21 -6.90 2.21 -4.75
CA MET A 21 -6.61 1.31 -3.63
C MET A 21 -5.34 1.72 -2.89
N LYS A 22 -4.26 2.03 -3.62
CA LYS A 22 -3.00 2.47 -2.98
C LYS A 22 -3.15 3.82 -2.27
N GLN A 23 -3.94 4.74 -2.81
CA GLN A 23 -4.26 6.01 -2.16
C GLN A 23 -4.99 5.80 -0.84
N LEU A 24 -5.96 4.90 -0.78
CA LEU A 24 -6.64 4.51 0.46
C LEU A 24 -5.69 3.83 1.45
N ALA A 25 -4.86 2.91 0.99
CA ALA A 25 -3.96 2.14 1.83
C ALA A 25 -2.80 2.98 2.37
N MET A 26 -1.93 3.45 1.47
CA MET A 26 -0.73 4.21 1.83
C MET A 26 -1.02 5.67 2.12
N GLY A 27 -1.90 6.31 1.34
CA GLY A 27 -2.21 7.72 1.50
C GLY A 27 -2.87 8.03 2.84
N PHE A 28 -3.81 7.20 3.28
CA PHE A 28 -4.58 7.39 4.51
C PHE A 28 -3.90 6.81 5.76
N ALA A 29 -2.93 5.90 5.60
CA ALA A 29 -2.28 5.29 6.73
C ALA A 29 -1.34 6.25 7.47
N ALA A 30 -1.38 6.22 8.80
CA ALA A 30 -0.36 6.81 9.65
C ALA A 30 1.00 6.12 9.42
N ARG A 31 2.10 6.73 9.90
CA ARG A 31 3.46 6.19 9.71
C ARG A 31 3.59 4.71 10.10
N GLY A 32 3.02 4.33 11.25
CA GLY A 32 3.02 2.93 11.69
C GLY A 32 2.31 1.99 10.72
N GLY A 33 1.15 2.40 10.19
CA GLY A 33 0.40 1.63 9.20
C GLY A 33 1.15 1.49 7.87
N LYS A 34 1.83 2.54 7.41
CA LYS A 34 2.68 2.46 6.21
C LYS A 34 3.82 1.45 6.39
N LEU A 35 4.49 1.48 7.55
CA LEU A 35 5.53 0.52 7.89
C LEU A 35 4.99 -0.91 7.99
N ALA A 36 3.80 -1.10 8.58
CA ALA A 36 3.16 -2.41 8.71
C ALA A 36 2.80 -3.03 7.35
N GLN A 37 2.37 -2.23 6.38
CA GLN A 37 2.09 -2.71 5.03
C GLN A 37 3.37 -3.24 4.34
N HIS A 38 4.51 -2.56 4.51
CA HIS A 38 5.81 -3.01 3.98
C HIS A 38 6.49 -4.10 4.83
N SER A 39 6.00 -4.38 6.04
CA SER A 39 6.59 -5.37 6.94
C SER A 39 6.00 -6.74 6.67
N GLY A 40 6.71 -7.59 5.95
CA GLY A 40 6.30 -8.98 5.71
C GLY A 40 6.58 -9.92 6.88
N ILE A 41 7.56 -9.58 7.71
CA ILE A 41 8.07 -10.39 8.82
C ILE A 41 8.41 -9.53 10.04
N SER A 42 8.78 -10.20 11.12
CA SER A 42 9.23 -9.56 12.36
C SER A 42 10.42 -8.63 12.13
N PRO A 43 10.38 -7.38 12.62
CA PRO A 43 11.51 -6.48 12.57
C PRO A 43 12.73 -7.05 13.29
N LYS A 44 13.92 -6.55 12.89
CA LYS A 44 15.20 -6.93 13.52
C LYS A 44 15.74 -5.81 14.40
N VAL A 45 16.38 -6.19 15.50
CA VAL A 45 17.07 -5.24 16.40
C VAL A 45 18.55 -5.17 16.03
N ILE A 46 19.05 -3.96 15.75
CA ILE A 46 20.48 -3.69 15.62
C ILE A 46 21.02 -3.42 17.03
N GLU A 47 21.52 -4.46 17.68
CA GLU A 47 21.95 -4.42 19.10
C GLU A 47 22.92 -3.27 19.38
N LYS A 48 23.88 -3.03 18.49
CA LYS A 48 24.87 -1.93 18.62
C LYS A 48 24.24 -0.54 18.72
N LYS A 49 23.06 -0.34 18.16
CA LYS A 49 22.31 0.92 18.22
C LYS A 49 21.32 0.97 19.38
N CYS A 50 20.93 -0.17 19.92
CA CYS A 50 19.92 -0.24 20.96
C CYS A 50 20.45 0.35 22.29
N ILE A 51 19.75 1.34 22.81
CA ILE A 51 20.04 1.99 24.12
C ILE A 51 19.21 1.43 25.27
N SER A 52 18.49 0.35 25.06
CA SER A 52 17.69 -0.36 26.06
C SER A 52 16.65 0.52 26.79
N CYS A 53 16.06 1.49 26.09
CA CYS A 53 15.11 2.46 26.65
C CYS A 53 13.69 1.89 26.93
N GLY A 54 13.36 0.70 26.46
CA GLY A 54 12.08 0.02 26.71
C GLY A 54 10.87 0.56 25.96
N LEU A 55 10.98 1.60 25.12
CA LEU A 55 9.83 2.18 24.40
C LEU A 55 9.15 1.19 23.46
N CYS A 56 9.94 0.33 22.80
CA CYS A 56 9.41 -0.71 21.90
C CYS A 56 8.62 -1.77 22.68
N VAL A 57 9.04 -2.14 23.88
CA VAL A 57 8.31 -3.09 24.75
C VAL A 57 6.96 -2.50 25.13
N LYS A 58 6.92 -1.24 25.60
CA LYS A 58 5.68 -0.54 25.96
C LYS A 58 4.72 -0.37 24.79
N LYS A 59 5.25 -0.33 23.55
CA LYS A 59 4.44 -0.14 22.33
C LYS A 59 3.94 -1.44 21.74
N CYS A 60 4.40 -2.59 22.19
CA CYS A 60 4.05 -3.89 21.64
C CYS A 60 2.75 -4.42 22.25
N ASP A 61 1.62 -4.21 21.55
CA ASP A 61 0.29 -4.60 22.02
C ASP A 61 0.11 -6.15 22.10
N VAL A 62 0.98 -6.92 21.44
CA VAL A 62 0.98 -8.40 21.46
C VAL A 62 2.12 -8.98 22.31
N GLU A 63 2.79 -8.16 23.08
CA GLU A 63 3.86 -8.58 24.01
C GLU A 63 4.96 -9.44 23.36
N ALA A 64 5.26 -9.17 22.09
CA ALA A 64 6.28 -9.88 21.32
C ALA A 64 7.69 -9.37 21.58
N ILE A 65 7.89 -8.36 22.45
CA ILE A 65 9.21 -7.77 22.70
C ILE A 65 9.53 -7.83 24.19
N GLU A 66 10.66 -8.41 24.51
CA GLU A 66 11.20 -8.38 25.85
C GLU A 66 12.50 -7.56 25.91
N MET A 67 12.82 -7.03 27.09
CA MET A 67 14.08 -6.37 27.36
C MET A 67 15.02 -7.31 28.09
N LYS A 68 16.07 -7.73 27.39
CA LYS A 68 17.26 -8.38 27.95
C LYS A 68 18.34 -7.30 28.13
N GLU A 69 19.58 -7.58 27.84
CA GLU A 69 20.60 -6.52 27.71
C GLU A 69 20.21 -5.51 26.61
N LYS A 70 19.59 -6.02 25.55
CA LYS A 70 19.01 -5.27 24.42
C LYS A 70 17.56 -5.74 24.19
N ALA A 71 16.80 -4.99 23.43
CA ALA A 71 15.48 -5.42 23.02
C ALA A 71 15.59 -6.71 22.19
N PHE A 72 14.74 -7.69 22.50
CA PHE A 72 14.63 -8.93 21.77
C PHE A 72 13.20 -9.12 21.27
N ILE A 73 13.02 -9.47 20.00
CA ILE A 73 11.72 -9.62 19.37
C ILE A 73 11.47 -11.11 19.13
N HIS A 74 10.39 -11.62 19.70
CA HIS A 74 9.88 -12.97 19.49
C HIS A 74 9.10 -13.01 18.17
N SER A 75 9.71 -13.53 17.11
CA SER A 75 9.13 -13.54 15.76
C SER A 75 7.83 -14.35 15.70
N GLU A 76 7.70 -15.39 16.51
CA GLU A 76 6.52 -16.25 16.59
C GLU A 76 5.29 -15.56 17.23
N LYS A 77 5.50 -14.46 17.97
CA LYS A 77 4.45 -13.63 18.55
C LYS A 77 4.20 -12.36 17.74
N CYS A 78 5.17 -11.98 16.90
CA CYS A 78 5.15 -10.70 16.20
C CYS A 78 4.12 -10.73 15.05
N VAL A 79 3.20 -9.75 15.05
CA VAL A 79 2.18 -9.58 13.99
C VAL A 79 2.62 -8.59 12.90
N GLY A 80 3.88 -8.16 12.88
CA GLY A 80 4.42 -7.28 11.84
C GLY A 80 3.84 -5.85 11.80
N CYS A 81 3.24 -5.35 12.89
CA CYS A 81 2.61 -4.02 12.93
C CYS A 81 3.60 -2.83 12.85
N ALA A 82 4.91 -3.10 12.93
CA ALA A 82 6.00 -2.12 12.89
C ALA A 82 5.93 -0.97 13.91
N GLY A 83 5.07 -1.05 14.91
CA GLY A 83 4.92 -0.03 15.96
C GLY A 83 6.22 0.24 16.72
N CYS A 84 7.03 -0.79 16.94
CA CYS A 84 8.34 -0.70 17.60
C CYS A 84 9.37 0.09 16.76
N ILE A 85 9.30 0.03 15.43
CA ILE A 85 10.15 0.81 14.52
C ILE A 85 9.78 2.29 14.65
N ALA A 86 8.47 2.58 14.67
CA ALA A 86 7.98 3.96 14.71
C ALA A 86 8.37 4.71 15.98
N VAL A 87 8.50 4.00 17.13
CA VAL A 87 8.82 4.62 18.42
C VAL A 87 10.30 4.56 18.81
N CYS A 88 11.14 3.88 18.04
CA CYS A 88 12.56 3.76 18.36
C CYS A 88 13.31 5.07 18.12
N PRO A 89 13.81 5.78 19.17
CA PRO A 89 14.38 7.11 19.01
C PRO A 89 15.75 7.10 18.33
N VAL A 90 16.43 5.94 18.33
CA VAL A 90 17.77 5.79 17.75
C VAL A 90 17.78 4.94 16.47
N GLY A 91 16.61 4.55 15.96
CA GLY A 91 16.49 3.71 14.77
C GLY A 91 17.20 2.36 14.91
N ALA A 92 17.20 1.78 16.11
CA ALA A 92 17.80 0.47 16.37
C ALA A 92 16.93 -0.69 15.89
N ILE A 93 15.65 -0.47 15.64
CA ILE A 93 14.73 -1.48 15.12
C ILE A 93 14.49 -1.17 13.65
N VAL A 94 14.80 -2.13 12.80
CA VAL A 94 14.71 -1.98 11.35
C VAL A 94 13.78 -3.00 10.77
N ASN A 95 13.10 -2.60 9.70
CA ASN A 95 12.27 -3.50 8.94
C ASN A 95 13.16 -4.45 8.11
N ASP A 96 12.77 -5.70 8.01
CA ASP A 96 13.20 -6.55 6.93
C ASP A 96 12.23 -6.30 5.77
N TRP A 97 12.66 -5.54 4.79
CA TRP A 97 11.87 -5.10 3.64
C TRP A 97 11.55 -6.26 2.68
N SER A 98 11.27 -7.44 3.24
CA SER A 98 10.70 -8.52 2.46
C SER A 98 9.26 -8.14 2.11
N GLU A 99 8.96 -8.04 0.85
CA GLU A 99 7.65 -7.65 0.32
C GLU A 99 6.60 -8.76 0.44
N VAL A 100 6.80 -9.71 1.34
CA VAL A 100 5.88 -10.82 1.55
C VAL A 100 4.50 -10.26 1.92
N ASN A 101 3.51 -10.56 1.09
CA ASN A 101 2.11 -10.18 1.24
C ASN A 101 1.86 -8.65 1.20
N PHE A 102 2.76 -7.85 0.63
CA PHE A 102 2.56 -6.40 0.55
C PHE A 102 1.28 -6.03 -0.22
N LYS A 103 1.03 -6.67 -1.36
CA LYS A 103 -0.13 -6.42 -2.21
C LYS A 103 -1.44 -6.82 -1.53
N GLU A 104 -1.44 -7.93 -0.77
CA GLU A 104 -2.58 -8.35 0.05
C GLU A 104 -2.87 -7.34 1.16
N LYS A 105 -1.85 -6.95 1.93
CA LYS A 105 -1.97 -5.93 2.98
C LYS A 105 -2.44 -4.59 2.44
N LEU A 106 -1.99 -4.21 1.25
CA LEU A 106 -2.44 -2.98 0.60
C LEU A 106 -3.96 -3.01 0.39
N ALA A 107 -4.50 -4.11 -0.14
CA ALA A 107 -5.94 -4.28 -0.33
C ALA A 107 -6.70 -4.27 1.01
N GLU A 108 -6.19 -4.95 2.05
CA GLU A 108 -6.79 -5.00 3.38
C GLU A 108 -6.83 -3.62 4.06
N TYR A 109 -5.72 -2.86 3.99
CA TYR A 109 -5.66 -1.50 4.53
C TYR A 109 -6.57 -0.54 3.77
N ALA A 110 -6.65 -0.66 2.44
CA ALA A 110 -7.56 0.11 1.62
C ALA A 110 -9.02 -0.18 2.00
N TYR A 111 -9.38 -1.45 2.16
CA TYR A 111 -10.71 -1.87 2.59
C TYR A 111 -11.05 -1.30 3.97
N ALA A 112 -10.16 -1.43 4.95
CA ALA A 112 -10.38 -0.90 6.30
C ALA A 112 -10.56 0.63 6.30
N ALA A 113 -9.82 1.36 5.46
CA ALA A 113 -9.91 2.83 5.39
C ALA A 113 -11.26 3.32 4.90
N GLN A 114 -11.92 2.57 4.01
CA GLN A 114 -13.17 2.99 3.38
C GLN A 114 -14.41 2.21 3.86
N LYS A 115 -14.25 1.17 4.67
CA LYS A 115 -15.36 0.34 5.15
C LYS A 115 -16.49 1.18 5.73
N ASP A 116 -17.72 0.83 5.39
CA ASP A 116 -18.96 1.48 5.84
C ASP A 116 -19.07 2.98 5.43
N LYS A 117 -18.43 3.36 4.31
CA LYS A 117 -18.51 4.71 3.75
C LYS A 117 -19.00 4.67 2.31
N ASP A 118 -19.81 5.64 1.93
CA ASP A 118 -20.26 5.86 0.55
C ASP A 118 -19.30 6.87 -0.12
N ASN A 119 -18.23 6.35 -0.72
CA ASN A 119 -17.16 7.16 -1.29
C ASN A 119 -17.31 7.29 -2.80
N VAL A 120 -16.63 8.31 -3.35
CA VAL A 120 -16.43 8.48 -4.79
C VAL A 120 -14.92 8.54 -5.06
N TYR A 121 -14.51 7.85 -6.10
CA TYR A 121 -13.11 7.73 -6.53
C TYR A 121 -12.94 8.41 -7.89
N ILE A 122 -11.93 9.25 -7.98
CA ILE A 122 -11.50 9.89 -9.23
C ILE A 122 -10.05 9.52 -9.47
N THR A 123 -9.76 8.87 -10.59
CA THR A 123 -8.40 8.47 -10.97
C THR A 123 -8.00 9.16 -12.26
N TYR A 124 -6.89 9.87 -12.19
CA TYR A 124 -6.25 10.52 -13.33
C TYR A 124 -5.30 9.53 -14.00
N LEU A 125 -5.61 9.11 -15.21
CA LEU A 125 -4.82 8.22 -16.06
C LEU A 125 -4.12 9.07 -17.14
N ILE A 126 -3.24 9.93 -16.69
CA ILE A 126 -2.47 10.91 -17.46
C ILE A 126 -1.05 11.02 -16.90
N ASN A 127 -0.07 11.42 -17.70
CA ASN A 127 1.35 11.50 -17.31
C ASN A 127 1.83 10.21 -16.64
N ILE A 128 1.59 9.09 -17.28
CA ILE A 128 1.77 7.74 -16.68
C ILE A 128 3.26 7.38 -16.66
N THR A 129 3.83 7.28 -15.48
CA THR A 129 5.25 6.95 -15.26
C THR A 129 5.44 5.51 -14.80
N LYS A 130 6.64 4.97 -15.00
CA LYS A 130 6.99 3.61 -14.59
C LYS A 130 6.99 3.41 -13.07
N GLU A 131 7.35 4.46 -12.33
CA GLU A 131 7.45 4.41 -10.87
C GLU A 131 6.58 5.49 -10.22
N CYS A 132 6.45 5.39 -8.91
CA CYS A 132 5.59 6.27 -8.11
C CYS A 132 6.19 7.67 -7.95
N ASP A 133 5.32 8.69 -7.96
CA ASP A 133 5.64 10.09 -7.65
C ASP A 133 6.38 10.26 -6.31
N CYS A 134 6.25 9.28 -5.40
CA CYS A 134 6.97 9.28 -4.13
C CYS A 134 8.50 9.15 -4.26
N MET A 135 9.01 8.79 -5.44
CA MET A 135 10.45 8.74 -5.72
C MET A 135 11.08 10.13 -5.80
N GLY A 136 10.27 11.18 -6.02
CA GLY A 136 10.72 12.58 -6.00
C GLY A 136 11.72 12.96 -7.11
N GLN A 137 11.73 12.22 -8.21
CA GLN A 137 12.58 12.45 -9.38
C GLN A 137 11.73 12.55 -10.65
N HIS A 138 12.25 13.27 -11.65
CA HIS A 138 11.62 13.29 -12.97
C HIS A 138 11.72 11.90 -13.60
N MET A 139 10.63 11.47 -14.23
CA MET A 139 10.54 10.19 -14.94
C MET A 139 9.83 10.41 -16.26
N ASP A 140 10.28 9.71 -17.29
CA ASP A 140 9.62 9.71 -18.59
C ASP A 140 8.30 8.93 -18.50
N GLU A 141 7.34 9.38 -19.29
CA GLU A 141 6.06 8.71 -19.44
C GLU A 141 6.22 7.39 -20.21
N VAL A 142 5.51 6.35 -19.77
CA VAL A 142 5.56 5.00 -20.36
C VAL A 142 4.31 4.67 -21.17
N ALA A 143 3.31 5.53 -21.16
CA ALA A 143 2.08 5.41 -21.93
C ALA A 143 1.47 6.78 -22.20
N SER A 144 0.66 6.90 -23.26
CA SER A 144 -0.09 8.12 -23.57
C SER A 144 -1.22 8.35 -22.56
N ASP A 145 -1.60 9.61 -22.40
CA ASP A 145 -2.77 10.00 -21.61
C ASP A 145 -4.04 9.32 -22.11
N ILE A 146 -4.86 8.83 -21.18
CA ILE A 146 -6.14 8.21 -21.49
C ILE A 146 -7.29 9.09 -21.03
N GLY A 147 -7.22 9.64 -19.81
CA GLY A 147 -8.26 10.54 -19.31
C GLY A 147 -8.47 10.44 -17.80
N VAL A 148 -9.70 10.77 -17.39
CA VAL A 148 -10.10 10.77 -15.97
C VAL A 148 -11.24 9.78 -15.78
N PHE A 149 -11.09 8.91 -14.81
CA PHE A 149 -12.07 7.87 -14.45
C PHE A 149 -12.78 8.23 -13.16
N ILE A 150 -14.07 7.89 -13.06
CA ILE A 150 -14.88 8.10 -11.85
C ILE A 150 -15.64 6.81 -11.55
N SER A 151 -15.63 6.38 -10.29
CA SER A 151 -16.37 5.19 -9.84
C SER A 151 -16.76 5.32 -8.36
N LYS A 152 -17.72 4.52 -7.92
CA LYS A 152 -18.01 4.27 -6.51
C LYS A 152 -17.27 3.04 -5.96
N ASP A 153 -16.62 2.27 -6.81
CA ASP A 153 -15.85 1.08 -6.46
C ASP A 153 -14.37 1.30 -6.77
N PRO A 154 -13.47 1.28 -5.76
CA PRO A 154 -12.04 1.51 -5.97
C PRO A 154 -11.33 0.34 -6.66
N VAL A 155 -11.89 -0.87 -6.60
CA VAL A 155 -11.35 -2.05 -7.27
C VAL A 155 -11.71 -1.98 -8.76
N ALA A 156 -12.96 -1.65 -9.08
CA ALA A 156 -13.42 -1.49 -10.46
C ALA A 156 -12.64 -0.39 -11.20
N ILE A 157 -12.43 0.77 -10.56
CA ILE A 157 -11.71 1.89 -11.20
C ILE A 157 -10.24 1.54 -11.47
N ASP A 158 -9.55 0.89 -10.52
CA ASP A 158 -8.16 0.48 -10.70
C ASP A 158 -8.06 -0.63 -11.76
N THR A 159 -9.03 -1.55 -11.83
CA THR A 159 -9.11 -2.58 -12.88
C THR A 159 -9.28 -1.94 -14.26
N ALA A 160 -10.24 -1.03 -14.40
CA ALA A 160 -10.48 -0.31 -15.65
C ALA A 160 -9.22 0.45 -16.13
N CYS A 161 -8.50 1.10 -15.20
CA CYS A 161 -7.27 1.81 -15.53
C CYS A 161 -6.19 0.87 -16.10
N ILE A 162 -5.98 -0.30 -15.49
CA ILE A 162 -4.99 -1.28 -16.01
C ILE A 162 -5.44 -1.80 -17.38
N ASP A 163 -6.70 -2.17 -17.53
CA ASP A 163 -7.22 -2.72 -18.78
C ASP A 163 -7.09 -1.71 -19.93
N MET A 164 -7.42 -0.45 -19.69
CA MET A 164 -7.29 0.62 -20.68
C MET A 164 -5.83 0.87 -21.08
N LEU A 165 -4.89 0.79 -20.15
CA LEU A 165 -3.46 0.89 -20.46
C LEU A 165 -2.98 -0.29 -21.31
N GLN A 166 -3.37 -1.50 -20.95
CA GLN A 166 -2.96 -2.70 -21.68
C GLN A 166 -3.57 -2.77 -23.10
N ASN A 167 -4.71 -2.13 -23.32
CA ASN A 167 -5.29 -2.01 -24.67
C ASN A 167 -4.51 -1.05 -25.58
N GLN A 168 -3.68 -0.15 -25.02
CA GLN A 168 -2.84 0.77 -25.80
C GLN A 168 -1.47 0.21 -26.20
N SER A 169 -1.01 -0.85 -25.54
CA SER A 169 0.33 -1.40 -25.71
C SER A 169 0.32 -2.93 -25.66
N GLU A 170 1.16 -3.57 -26.45
CA GLU A 170 1.42 -5.01 -26.34
C GLU A 170 2.14 -5.36 -25.01
N ASP A 171 2.77 -4.38 -24.39
CA ASP A 171 3.42 -4.53 -23.09
C ASP A 171 2.36 -4.63 -21.97
N LYS A 172 2.50 -5.64 -21.13
CA LYS A 172 1.64 -5.82 -19.95
C LYS A 172 2.06 -4.89 -18.81
N LEU A 173 1.92 -3.58 -19.07
CA LEU A 173 2.27 -2.56 -18.07
C LEU A 173 1.49 -2.82 -16.77
N PHE A 174 2.25 -2.89 -15.65
CA PHE A 174 1.74 -2.99 -14.28
C PHE A 174 0.89 -4.23 -13.97
N ASP A 175 0.99 -5.29 -14.79
CA ASP A 175 0.17 -6.51 -14.66
C ASP A 175 0.36 -7.23 -13.31
N ASP A 176 1.54 -7.18 -12.74
CA ASP A 176 1.85 -7.73 -11.42
C ASP A 176 1.03 -7.07 -10.27
N GLY A 177 0.49 -5.89 -10.49
CA GLY A 177 -0.44 -5.23 -9.57
C GLY A 177 -1.82 -5.90 -9.49
N ARG A 178 -2.19 -6.76 -10.46
CA ARG A 178 -3.46 -7.50 -10.45
C ARG A 178 -3.61 -8.42 -9.24
N GLU A 179 -2.51 -8.86 -8.62
CA GLU A 179 -2.56 -9.63 -7.37
C GLU A 179 -3.31 -8.87 -6.26
N SER A 180 -3.11 -7.56 -6.15
CA SER A 180 -3.84 -6.74 -5.16
C SER A 180 -5.33 -6.62 -5.49
N ILE A 181 -5.69 -6.57 -6.79
CA ILE A 181 -7.08 -6.57 -7.26
C ILE A 181 -7.75 -7.91 -6.93
N GLU A 182 -7.11 -9.04 -7.26
CA GLU A 182 -7.66 -10.36 -6.96
C GLU A 182 -7.86 -10.57 -5.46
N HIS A 183 -6.92 -10.14 -4.63
CA HIS A 183 -7.08 -10.19 -3.18
C HIS A 183 -8.22 -9.28 -2.69
N ALA A 184 -8.33 -8.07 -3.24
CA ALA A 184 -9.42 -7.14 -2.92
C ALA A 184 -10.81 -7.74 -3.21
N VAL A 185 -10.97 -8.39 -4.36
CA VAL A 185 -12.21 -9.13 -4.70
C VAL A 185 -12.46 -10.27 -3.72
N LYS A 186 -11.44 -11.07 -3.42
CA LYS A 186 -11.52 -12.21 -2.49
C LYS A 186 -11.99 -11.82 -1.09
N ILE A 187 -11.57 -10.65 -0.58
CA ILE A 187 -11.99 -10.14 0.75
C ILE A 187 -13.30 -9.35 0.72
N GLY A 188 -13.95 -9.24 -0.44
CA GLY A 188 -15.22 -8.51 -0.58
C GLY A 188 -15.08 -6.98 -0.53
N PHE A 189 -13.92 -6.45 -0.92
CA PHE A 189 -13.67 -5.02 -0.93
C PHE A 189 -14.38 -4.30 -2.09
N GLY A 190 -14.48 -4.95 -3.26
CA GLY A 190 -15.12 -4.42 -4.45
C GLY A 190 -15.20 -5.48 -5.55
N SER A 191 -15.56 -5.07 -6.76
CA SER A 191 -15.64 -5.92 -7.94
C SER A 191 -14.61 -5.52 -8.99
N LYS A 192 -14.05 -6.50 -9.70
CA LYS A 192 -13.25 -6.25 -10.90
C LYS A 192 -14.11 -6.12 -12.15
N ASP A 193 -15.39 -6.50 -12.08
CA ASP A 193 -16.34 -6.35 -13.19
C ASP A 193 -16.86 -4.91 -13.21
N TYR A 194 -16.80 -4.28 -14.37
CA TYR A 194 -17.24 -2.91 -14.57
C TYR A 194 -17.85 -2.70 -15.95
N GLU A 195 -18.64 -1.66 -16.10
CA GLU A 195 -19.10 -1.11 -17.38
C GLU A 195 -18.44 0.26 -17.58
N LEU A 196 -17.79 0.46 -18.71
CA LEU A 196 -17.18 1.73 -19.07
C LEU A 196 -18.18 2.59 -19.84
N ILE A 197 -18.50 3.76 -19.28
CA ILE A 197 -19.37 4.76 -19.92
C ILE A 197 -18.51 5.98 -20.25
N GLU A 198 -18.36 6.26 -21.55
CA GLU A 198 -17.64 7.45 -22.00
C GLU A 198 -18.57 8.67 -21.99
N LEU A 199 -18.13 9.74 -21.31
CA LEU A 199 -18.83 11.00 -21.27
C LEU A 199 -18.22 11.94 -22.33
N GLN A 200 -19.08 12.50 -23.17
CA GLN A 200 -18.73 13.47 -24.22
C GLN A 200 -18.79 14.91 -23.69
#